data_b6f6a914f666c3378772d2f1a38f6f65
#
_entry.id   b6f6a914f666c3378772d2f1a38f6f65
#
_cell.length_a   1.000
_cell.length_b   1.000
_cell.length_c   1.000
_cell.angle_alpha   90.00
_cell.angle_beta   90.00
_cell.angle_gamma   90.00
#
_symmetry.space_group_name_H-M   'P 1'
#
loop_
_entity.id
_entity.type
_entity.pdbx_description
1 polymer ?
#
loop_
_entity_poly.entity_id
_entity_poly.type
_entity_poly.pdbx_seq_one_letter_code
_entity_poly.pdbx_strand_id
1 'polypeptide(L)'
;MRKEEERLYGISTFLSEVNTILLPFFMLNKCDNSSIIEYSGTVAEEGRITKFKWIVSAPPPYSLPTAFDFQVFRAVEELISGMDRPIRNPIAFSLYELCRTMRIKPCNVNYQRIKRAIKKFTSIFLESKGAFYLKEKGERITTEVAFHFYEMCVFVNERLPDGSVADTNYLWLNPFYLSNINNNYVKPFDEEYYWSLKKPLTRRIHEVLSVKFYGMPVLGEPLRLRYKGLYDLTGIKPQQYLSKAKKQLESAHEELIKTGFLKSARWEKRGKRPETWFILYTPGPRAIEEIKRAKGERMELPEPGLTDEQELIIMALEARGVIYKIAKQLVLEYDQDKIQQVIEYTDWYRNQPNKVQNWGAYIAELIKDPDFSPSPDFRRARAEEEEREQEEALMKEAERILEERMREALESWSDEKLIEEGVERAVRAREALVRQGMNRPYTEEEIERIRREIAEGLPKDEDGRRRWLMMNGGERFNLRIIMEELRREQGEMGRDKVLKCSR
;
A
#
# COMPACT_ATOMS: atom_id res chain seq x y z
N MET A 1 -24.44 -25.29 2.41
CA MET A 1 -23.47 -24.82 1.40
C MET A 1 -22.37 -25.85 1.15
N ARG A 2 -21.40 -26.12 2.05
CA ARG A 2 -20.30 -27.08 1.78
C ARG A 2 -20.80 -28.46 1.32
N LYS A 3 -21.82 -29.06 1.96
CA LYS A 3 -22.42 -30.35 1.56
C LYS A 3 -23.22 -30.28 0.25
N GLU A 4 -23.73 -29.11 -0.13
CA GLU A 4 -24.40 -28.91 -1.41
C GLU A 4 -23.40 -28.68 -2.52
N GLU A 5 -22.29 -27.97 -2.27
CA GLU A 5 -21.16 -27.77 -3.18
C GLU A 5 -20.44 -29.10 -3.46
N GLU A 6 -20.18 -29.91 -2.43
CA GLU A 6 -19.66 -31.27 -2.58
C GLU A 6 -20.60 -32.18 -3.38
N ARG A 7 -21.93 -32.01 -3.25
CA ARG A 7 -22.92 -32.74 -4.06
C ARG A 7 -23.00 -32.28 -5.50
N LEU A 8 -22.84 -30.97 -5.77
CA LEU A 8 -22.96 -30.39 -7.12
C LEU A 8 -21.69 -30.55 -7.94
N TYR A 9 -20.52 -30.54 -7.33
CA TYR A 9 -19.23 -30.44 -8.04
C TYR A 9 -18.23 -31.56 -7.69
N GLY A 10 -18.48 -32.36 -6.67
CA GLY A 10 -17.54 -33.41 -6.22
C GLY A 10 -16.21 -32.88 -5.70
N ILE A 11 -16.13 -31.59 -5.33
CA ILE A 11 -14.90 -30.91 -4.87
C ILE A 11 -15.18 -30.27 -3.54
N SER A 12 -14.30 -30.57 -2.54
CA SER A 12 -14.32 -29.88 -1.26
C SER A 12 -13.76 -28.49 -1.39
N THR A 13 -14.49 -27.47 -0.91
CA THR A 13 -14.07 -26.08 -0.97
C THR A 13 -14.03 -25.45 0.43
N PHE A 14 -13.11 -24.50 0.65
CA PHE A 14 -13.14 -23.61 1.80
C PHE A 14 -13.31 -22.16 1.36
N LEU A 15 -13.89 -21.36 2.25
CA LEU A 15 -14.26 -19.97 1.98
C LEU A 15 -13.29 -19.03 2.68
N SER A 16 -12.68 -18.12 1.93
CA SER A 16 -11.78 -17.09 2.46
C SER A 16 -12.40 -15.70 2.30
N GLU A 17 -12.37 -14.89 3.34
CA GLU A 17 -12.92 -13.54 3.32
C GLU A 17 -12.10 -12.63 2.37
N VAL A 18 -12.79 -11.87 1.51
CA VAL A 18 -12.18 -11.18 0.36
C VAL A 18 -11.19 -10.09 0.77
N ASN A 19 -11.45 -9.29 1.82
CA ASN A 19 -10.47 -8.30 2.27
C ASN A 19 -9.15 -8.93 2.69
N THR A 20 -9.16 -10.14 3.28
CA THR A 20 -7.94 -10.87 3.67
C THR A 20 -7.12 -11.35 2.48
N ILE A 21 -7.73 -11.38 1.28
CA ILE A 21 -7.04 -11.66 0.02
C ILE A 21 -6.49 -10.38 -0.59
N LEU A 22 -7.24 -9.29 -0.53
CA LEU A 22 -6.92 -8.03 -1.22
C LEU A 22 -6.13 -7.03 -0.38
N LEU A 23 -6.03 -7.22 0.94
CA LEU A 23 -5.25 -6.35 1.83
C LEU A 23 -4.06 -7.13 2.42
N PRO A 24 -2.84 -6.55 2.41
CA PRO A 24 -1.65 -7.20 2.97
C PRO A 24 -1.70 -7.14 4.51
N PHE A 25 -1.51 -8.27 5.19
CA PHE A 25 -1.42 -8.33 6.65
C PHE A 25 -0.34 -9.27 7.17
N PHE A 26 0.51 -9.79 6.29
CA PHE A 26 1.62 -10.67 6.63
C PHE A 26 2.79 -10.51 5.66
N MET A 27 3.95 -11.00 6.04
CA MET A 27 5.16 -10.98 5.24
C MET A 27 5.61 -12.41 4.94
N LEU A 28 5.74 -12.76 3.65
CA LEU A 28 6.25 -14.07 3.24
C LEU A 28 7.75 -14.21 3.49
N ASN A 29 8.49 -13.13 3.33
CA ASN A 29 9.92 -13.08 3.65
C ASN A 29 10.10 -12.43 5.02
N LYS A 30 11.01 -12.98 5.84
CA LYS A 30 11.51 -12.26 7.02
C LYS A 30 12.15 -10.97 6.53
N CYS A 31 11.48 -9.85 6.72
CA CYS A 31 12.11 -8.54 6.59
C CYS A 31 12.74 -8.16 7.92
N ASP A 32 13.95 -7.64 7.85
CA ASP A 32 14.69 -7.15 9.00
C ASP A 32 13.80 -6.18 9.79
N ASN A 33 13.50 -6.52 11.03
CA ASN A 33 12.87 -5.70 12.08
C ASN A 33 11.65 -4.83 11.72
N SER A 34 11.04 -4.95 10.54
CA SER A 34 9.82 -4.22 10.23
C SER A 34 8.66 -4.74 11.10
N SER A 35 8.11 -3.87 11.92
CA SER A 35 6.91 -4.12 12.73
C SER A 35 5.63 -3.58 12.08
N ILE A 36 5.74 -2.94 10.91
CA ILE A 36 4.64 -2.23 10.26
C ILE A 36 4.58 -2.61 8.77
N ILE A 37 3.37 -2.81 8.27
CA ILE A 37 3.02 -2.83 6.83
C ILE A 37 2.13 -1.62 6.59
N GLU A 38 2.50 -0.77 5.65
CA GLU A 38 1.65 0.32 5.17
C GLU A 38 1.26 0.04 3.71
N TYR A 39 -0.04 0.12 3.44
CA TYR A 39 -0.60 -0.04 2.11
C TYR A 39 -1.63 1.04 1.88
N SER A 40 -1.42 1.84 0.85
CA SER A 40 -2.31 2.95 0.51
C SER A 40 -2.54 3.00 -1.00
N GLY A 41 -3.65 3.55 -1.37
CA GLY A 41 -4.04 3.70 -2.76
C GLY A 41 -5.29 4.55 -2.88
N THR A 42 -5.88 4.50 -4.04
CA THR A 42 -7.15 5.15 -4.33
C THR A 42 -8.18 4.10 -4.71
N VAL A 43 -9.37 4.25 -4.18
CA VAL A 43 -10.55 3.46 -4.54
C VAL A 43 -11.59 4.44 -5.04
N ALA A 44 -12.24 4.07 -6.10
CA ALA A 44 -13.36 4.85 -6.56
C ALA A 44 -14.65 4.07 -6.25
N GLU A 45 -15.57 4.71 -5.54
CA GLU A 45 -16.91 4.21 -5.22
C GLU A 45 -17.92 5.33 -5.43
N GLU A 46 -19.05 5.03 -6.02
CA GLU A 46 -20.15 5.97 -6.29
C GLU A 46 -19.71 7.28 -6.96
N GLY A 47 -18.75 7.20 -7.89
CA GLY A 47 -18.24 8.37 -8.61
C GLY A 47 -17.29 9.27 -7.82
N ARG A 48 -16.82 8.86 -6.66
CA ARG A 48 -15.82 9.57 -5.87
C ARG A 48 -14.53 8.76 -5.79
N ILE A 49 -13.41 9.40 -6.06
CA ILE A 49 -12.09 8.82 -5.82
C ILE A 49 -11.75 9.08 -4.35
N THR A 50 -11.71 8.01 -3.56
CA THR A 50 -11.37 8.09 -2.14
C THR A 50 -9.99 7.48 -1.92
N LYS A 51 -9.10 8.22 -1.28
CA LYS A 51 -7.83 7.66 -0.83
C LYS A 51 -8.10 6.69 0.30
N PHE A 52 -7.50 5.52 0.23
CA PHE A 52 -7.53 4.57 1.33
C PHE A 52 -6.16 4.42 1.98
N LYS A 53 -6.17 4.09 3.26
CA LYS A 53 -5.00 3.75 4.04
C LYS A 53 -5.27 2.47 4.82
N TRP A 54 -4.30 1.57 4.80
CA TRP A 54 -4.31 0.31 5.53
C TRP A 54 -2.95 0.15 6.21
N ILE A 55 -2.97 -0.01 7.53
CA ILE A 55 -1.75 -0.22 8.32
C ILE A 55 -1.93 -1.48 9.13
N VAL A 56 -0.89 -2.30 9.16
CA VAL A 56 -0.78 -3.45 10.05
C VAL A 56 0.45 -3.25 10.91
N SER A 57 0.27 -3.17 12.21
CA SER A 57 1.37 -3.03 13.17
C SER A 57 1.42 -4.21 14.12
N ALA A 58 2.63 -4.63 14.46
CA ALA A 58 2.88 -5.73 15.39
C ALA A 58 3.62 -5.21 16.62
N PRO A 59 2.94 -5.05 17.76
CA PRO A 59 3.59 -4.61 19.00
C PRO A 59 4.49 -5.72 19.59
N PRO A 60 5.58 -5.37 20.25
CA PRO A 60 6.38 -6.35 21.02
C PRO A 60 5.52 -7.10 22.04
N PRO A 61 5.80 -8.39 22.31
CA PRO A 61 6.91 -9.18 21.79
C PRO A 61 6.65 -9.88 20.43
N TYR A 62 5.58 -9.52 19.74
CA TYR A 62 5.21 -10.12 18.46
C TYR A 62 5.86 -9.37 17.29
N SER A 63 6.10 -10.09 16.21
CA SER A 63 6.47 -9.58 14.91
C SER A 63 5.28 -9.69 13.94
N LEU A 64 5.34 -9.05 12.80
CA LEU A 64 4.37 -9.25 11.72
C LEU A 64 4.16 -10.75 11.42
N PRO A 65 2.95 -11.17 11.06
CA PRO A 65 2.67 -12.55 10.68
C PRO A 65 3.56 -12.98 9.52
N THR A 66 4.01 -14.23 9.58
CA THR A 66 4.86 -14.85 8.57
C THR A 66 4.07 -15.85 7.72
N ALA A 67 4.75 -16.47 6.75
CA ALA A 67 4.15 -17.50 5.90
C ALA A 67 3.48 -18.63 6.69
N PHE A 68 4.06 -19.05 7.82
CA PHE A 68 3.45 -20.09 8.66
C PHE A 68 2.20 -19.57 9.37
N ASP A 69 2.26 -18.36 9.94
CA ASP A 69 1.12 -17.74 10.61
C ASP A 69 -0.06 -17.57 9.64
N PHE A 70 0.24 -17.16 8.40
CA PHE A 70 -0.76 -17.05 7.33
C PHE A 70 -1.41 -18.40 6.97
N GLN A 71 -0.64 -19.48 6.94
CA GLN A 71 -1.22 -20.82 6.74
C GLN A 71 -2.16 -21.23 7.89
N VAL A 72 -1.80 -20.89 9.15
CA VAL A 72 -2.69 -21.08 10.29
C VAL A 72 -3.99 -20.28 10.12
N PHE A 73 -3.89 -19.03 9.64
CA PHE A 73 -5.06 -18.20 9.39
C PHE A 73 -6.00 -18.85 8.35
N ARG A 74 -5.45 -19.34 7.24
CA ARG A 74 -6.24 -20.07 6.20
C ARG A 74 -6.83 -21.37 6.71
N ALA A 75 -6.11 -22.12 7.55
CA ALA A 75 -6.65 -23.32 8.17
C ALA A 75 -7.81 -23.03 9.13
N VAL A 76 -7.78 -21.89 9.83
CA VAL A 76 -8.93 -21.42 10.64
C VAL A 76 -10.11 -21.05 9.75
N GLU A 77 -9.89 -20.38 8.62
CA GLU A 77 -10.98 -20.07 7.67
C GLU A 77 -11.61 -21.34 7.07
N GLU A 78 -10.80 -22.37 6.79
CA GLU A 78 -11.32 -23.66 6.34
C GLU A 78 -12.20 -24.34 7.41
N LEU A 79 -11.74 -24.35 8.66
CA LEU A 79 -12.53 -24.86 9.76
C LEU A 79 -13.87 -24.08 9.89
N ILE A 80 -13.83 -22.76 9.83
CA ILE A 80 -15.02 -21.88 9.86
C ILE A 80 -15.95 -22.18 8.67
N SER A 81 -15.41 -22.48 7.52
CA SER A 81 -16.20 -22.81 6.31
C SER A 81 -17.06 -24.04 6.48
N GLY A 82 -16.67 -24.97 7.36
CA GLY A 82 -17.44 -26.16 7.68
C GLY A 82 -18.57 -25.96 8.69
N MET A 83 -18.72 -24.77 9.26
CA MET A 83 -19.70 -24.47 10.31
C MET A 83 -21.04 -24.02 9.72
N ASP A 84 -22.12 -24.27 10.47
CA ASP A 84 -23.45 -23.77 10.11
C ASP A 84 -23.54 -22.26 10.25
N ARG A 85 -24.23 -21.60 9.32
CA ARG A 85 -24.43 -20.14 9.32
C ARG A 85 -25.76 -19.76 9.94
N PRO A 86 -25.86 -18.61 10.63
CA PRO A 86 -24.81 -17.64 10.87
C PRO A 86 -23.80 -18.13 11.91
N ILE A 87 -22.51 -17.96 11.59
CA ILE A 87 -21.41 -18.26 12.51
C ILE A 87 -21.47 -17.28 13.69
N ARG A 88 -21.26 -17.78 14.90
CA ARG A 88 -21.30 -17.00 16.13
C ARG A 88 -20.02 -17.18 16.94
N ASN A 89 -19.59 -16.13 17.62
CA ASN A 89 -18.54 -16.20 18.61
C ASN A 89 -19.02 -16.84 19.92
N PRO A 90 -18.17 -17.59 20.64
CA PRO A 90 -16.85 -18.04 20.24
C PRO A 90 -16.89 -19.22 19.27
N ILE A 91 -15.81 -19.36 18.49
CA ILE A 91 -15.59 -20.51 17.64
C ILE A 91 -14.77 -21.54 18.42
N ALA A 92 -15.27 -22.75 18.57
CA ALA A 92 -14.52 -23.87 19.12
C ALA A 92 -13.63 -24.50 18.05
N PHE A 93 -12.36 -24.83 18.38
CA PHE A 93 -11.44 -25.43 17.44
C PHE A 93 -10.45 -26.40 18.09
N SER A 94 -9.95 -27.34 17.28
CA SER A 94 -8.94 -28.31 17.68
C SER A 94 -7.59 -28.01 17.02
N LEU A 95 -6.52 -27.99 17.83
CA LEU A 95 -5.12 -27.89 17.30
C LEU A 95 -4.76 -29.08 16.43
N TYR A 96 -5.33 -30.25 16.72
CA TYR A 96 -5.15 -31.47 15.92
C TYR A 96 -5.75 -31.28 14.52
N GLU A 97 -6.99 -30.78 14.43
CA GLU A 97 -7.64 -30.51 13.16
C GLU A 97 -6.87 -29.47 12.32
N LEU A 98 -6.43 -28.36 12.93
CA LEU A 98 -5.61 -27.37 12.22
C LEU A 98 -4.30 -27.97 11.68
N CYS A 99 -3.65 -28.87 12.42
CA CYS A 99 -2.48 -29.60 11.89
C CYS A 99 -2.85 -30.47 10.69
N ARG A 100 -4.00 -31.16 10.74
CA ARG A 100 -4.46 -31.99 9.61
C ARG A 100 -4.77 -31.18 8.37
N THR A 101 -5.52 -30.07 8.52
CA THR A 101 -5.82 -29.12 7.46
C THR A 101 -4.54 -28.60 6.81
N MET A 102 -3.57 -28.19 7.61
CA MET A 102 -2.28 -27.70 7.11
C MET A 102 -1.37 -28.82 6.56
N ARG A 103 -1.78 -30.09 6.64
CA ARG A 103 -1.00 -31.28 6.27
C ARG A 103 0.36 -31.35 6.97
N ILE A 104 0.41 -30.96 8.25
CA ILE A 104 1.59 -31.05 9.10
C ILE A 104 1.38 -32.07 10.22
N LYS A 105 2.49 -32.62 10.77
CA LYS A 105 2.43 -33.63 11.83
C LYS A 105 1.80 -33.05 13.10
N PRO A 106 0.73 -33.67 13.66
CA PRO A 106 0.20 -33.31 14.96
C PRO A 106 1.22 -33.66 16.06
N CYS A 107 1.86 -32.67 16.66
CA CYS A 107 2.80 -32.80 17.74
C CYS A 107 2.89 -31.51 18.56
N ASN A 108 3.42 -31.60 19.78
CA ASN A 108 3.48 -30.46 20.69
C ASN A 108 4.21 -29.24 20.07
N VAL A 109 5.28 -29.44 19.32
CA VAL A 109 6.00 -28.35 18.65
C VAL A 109 5.09 -27.58 17.70
N ASN A 110 4.32 -28.28 16.86
CA ASN A 110 3.39 -27.65 15.93
C ASN A 110 2.19 -27.02 16.66
N TYR A 111 1.70 -27.65 17.73
CA TYR A 111 0.66 -27.06 18.56
C TYR A 111 1.11 -25.72 19.17
N GLN A 112 2.32 -25.65 19.72
CA GLN A 112 2.85 -24.37 20.25
C GLN A 112 3.05 -23.32 19.15
N ARG A 113 3.48 -23.71 17.96
CA ARG A 113 3.60 -22.81 16.81
C ARG A 113 2.24 -22.27 16.39
N ILE A 114 1.20 -23.12 16.31
CA ILE A 114 -0.18 -22.71 15.98
C ILE A 114 -0.73 -21.78 17.05
N LYS A 115 -0.58 -22.14 18.35
CA LYS A 115 -0.99 -21.25 19.46
C LYS A 115 -0.34 -19.88 19.36
N ARG A 116 0.96 -19.82 19.06
CA ARG A 116 1.68 -18.56 18.88
C ARG A 116 1.17 -17.77 17.69
N ALA A 117 0.88 -18.41 16.56
CA ALA A 117 0.30 -17.77 15.39
C ALA A 117 -1.08 -17.17 15.70
N ILE A 118 -1.97 -17.92 16.37
CA ILE A 118 -3.30 -17.42 16.77
C ILE A 118 -3.15 -16.20 17.71
N LYS A 119 -2.31 -16.30 18.75
CA LYS A 119 -2.00 -15.17 19.66
C LYS A 119 -1.45 -13.96 18.90
N LYS A 120 -0.69 -14.18 17.83
CA LYS A 120 -0.20 -13.08 17.00
C LYS A 120 -1.34 -12.34 16.31
N PHE A 121 -2.36 -13.03 15.78
CA PHE A 121 -3.51 -12.40 15.16
C PHE A 121 -4.46 -11.71 16.15
N THR A 122 -4.38 -12.02 17.44
CA THR A 122 -5.04 -11.22 18.50
C THR A 122 -4.23 -9.99 18.92
N SER A 123 -2.98 -9.89 18.49
CA SER A 123 -2.03 -8.85 18.92
C SER A 123 -1.70 -7.84 17.81
N ILE A 124 -1.76 -8.26 16.52
CA ILE A 124 -1.53 -7.31 15.42
C ILE A 124 -2.66 -6.31 15.34
N PHE A 125 -2.28 -5.05 15.20
CA PHE A 125 -3.20 -3.93 15.12
C PHE A 125 -3.43 -3.56 13.66
N LEU A 126 -4.69 -3.47 13.26
CA LEU A 126 -5.12 -3.15 11.91
C LEU A 126 -5.79 -1.78 11.92
N GLU A 127 -5.24 -0.83 11.18
CA GLU A 127 -5.88 0.47 10.98
C GLU A 127 -6.39 0.55 9.55
N SER A 128 -7.64 0.92 9.39
CA SER A 128 -8.29 1.05 8.09
C SER A 128 -8.98 2.38 7.97
N LYS A 129 -8.72 3.07 6.86
CA LYS A 129 -9.49 4.23 6.42
C LYS A 129 -9.79 4.05 4.92
N GLY A 130 -11.04 3.75 4.59
CA GLY A 130 -11.45 3.49 3.21
C GLY A 130 -10.92 2.20 2.58
N ALA A 131 -10.20 1.33 3.34
CA ALA A 131 -9.61 0.11 2.80
C ALA A 131 -10.51 -1.11 2.96
N PHE A 132 -11.12 -1.30 4.15
CA PHE A 132 -11.90 -2.48 4.48
C PHE A 132 -13.35 -2.35 3.99
N TYR A 133 -13.79 -3.29 3.17
CA TYR A 133 -15.16 -3.33 2.65
C TYR A 133 -16.08 -4.14 3.57
N LEU A 134 -17.27 -3.61 3.86
CA LEU A 134 -18.32 -4.27 4.60
C LEU A 134 -19.49 -4.63 3.68
N LYS A 135 -19.68 -5.91 3.41
CA LYS A 135 -20.74 -6.41 2.52
C LYS A 135 -22.15 -6.09 3.05
N GLU A 136 -22.35 -6.14 4.35
CA GLU A 136 -23.63 -5.81 4.98
C GLU A 136 -24.11 -4.39 4.68
N LYS A 137 -23.17 -3.45 4.62
CA LYS A 137 -23.44 -2.05 4.29
C LYS A 137 -23.31 -1.75 2.79
N GLY A 138 -22.72 -2.67 2.01
CA GLY A 138 -22.42 -2.45 0.60
C GLY A 138 -21.34 -1.39 0.33
N GLU A 139 -20.57 -0.99 1.36
CA GLU A 139 -19.60 0.10 1.27
C GLU A 139 -18.30 -0.19 2.02
N ARG A 140 -17.26 0.61 1.77
CA ARG A 140 -16.03 0.60 2.56
C ARG A 140 -16.20 1.43 3.83
N ILE A 141 -15.51 1.02 4.90
CA ILE A 141 -15.44 1.81 6.13
C ILE A 141 -14.60 3.05 5.83
N THR A 142 -15.25 4.21 5.63
CA THR A 142 -14.60 5.49 5.31
C THR A 142 -14.01 6.19 6.53
N THR A 143 -14.59 5.92 7.72
CA THR A 143 -14.02 6.38 8.99
C THR A 143 -12.74 5.64 9.32
N GLU A 144 -11.83 6.30 10.03
CA GLU A 144 -10.63 5.63 10.55
C GLU A 144 -11.05 4.69 11.69
N VAL A 145 -10.77 3.41 11.49
CA VAL A 145 -11.06 2.36 12.48
C VAL A 145 -9.83 1.52 12.75
N ALA A 146 -9.72 1.08 13.98
CA ALA A 146 -8.64 0.21 14.43
C ALA A 146 -9.21 -1.04 15.08
N PHE A 147 -8.70 -2.20 14.69
CA PHE A 147 -9.22 -3.50 15.14
C PHE A 147 -8.16 -4.60 15.01
N HIS A 148 -8.50 -5.81 15.47
CA HIS A 148 -7.74 -7.05 15.26
C HIS A 148 -8.55 -8.01 14.41
N PHE A 149 -7.94 -8.98 13.72
CA PHE A 149 -8.73 -10.03 13.07
C PHE A 149 -9.37 -10.96 14.10
N TYR A 150 -8.64 -11.26 15.17
CA TYR A 150 -9.13 -12.07 16.29
C TYR A 150 -9.14 -11.19 17.54
N GLU A 151 -10.29 -11.09 18.16
CA GLU A 151 -10.45 -10.27 19.37
C GLU A 151 -9.86 -10.96 20.60
N MET A 152 -10.06 -12.27 20.71
CA MET A 152 -9.62 -13.05 21.85
C MET A 152 -9.40 -14.51 21.46
N CYS A 153 -8.48 -15.18 22.15
CA CYS A 153 -8.35 -16.64 22.11
C CYS A 153 -8.16 -17.18 23.53
N VAL A 154 -8.83 -18.28 23.83
CA VAL A 154 -8.67 -19.03 25.09
C VAL A 154 -8.33 -20.47 24.74
N PHE A 155 -7.25 -21.01 25.31
CA PHE A 155 -6.86 -22.39 25.07
C PHE A 155 -7.40 -23.32 26.15
N VAL A 156 -7.53 -24.59 25.81
CA VAL A 156 -8.01 -25.63 26.73
C VAL A 156 -7.27 -25.57 28.08
N ASN A 157 -8.02 -25.73 29.18
CA ASN A 157 -7.61 -25.60 30.58
C ASN A 157 -7.31 -24.16 31.07
N GLU A 158 -7.51 -23.14 30.23
CA GLU A 158 -7.46 -21.74 30.66
C GLU A 158 -8.86 -21.26 31.11
N ARG A 159 -8.92 -20.13 31.81
CA ARG A 159 -10.21 -19.55 32.26
C ARG A 159 -10.89 -18.76 31.14
N LEU A 160 -12.18 -18.99 30.96
CA LEU A 160 -13.05 -18.21 30.09
C LEU A 160 -13.45 -16.88 30.76
N PRO A 161 -14.00 -15.89 30.02
CA PRO A 161 -14.45 -14.62 30.57
C PRO A 161 -15.53 -14.74 31.67
N ASP A 162 -16.34 -15.79 31.64
CA ASP A 162 -17.36 -16.10 32.66
C ASP A 162 -16.80 -16.78 33.91
N GLY A 163 -15.49 -17.04 33.94
CA GLY A 163 -14.76 -17.67 35.05
C GLY A 163 -14.70 -19.21 34.96
N SER A 164 -15.43 -19.85 34.06
CA SER A 164 -15.37 -21.30 33.83
C SER A 164 -14.04 -21.72 33.22
N VAL A 165 -13.72 -23.00 33.24
CA VAL A 165 -12.51 -23.55 32.62
C VAL A 165 -12.85 -24.02 31.22
N ALA A 166 -12.06 -23.61 30.23
CA ALA A 166 -12.23 -24.00 28.84
C ALA A 166 -11.99 -25.51 28.65
N ASP A 167 -12.97 -26.20 28.14
CA ASP A 167 -12.95 -27.64 27.80
C ASP A 167 -12.31 -27.89 26.42
N THR A 168 -12.27 -26.86 25.58
CA THR A 168 -11.61 -26.88 24.26
C THR A 168 -10.92 -25.54 24.01
N ASN A 169 -10.40 -25.32 22.79
CA ASN A 169 -9.87 -24.00 22.42
C ASN A 169 -10.97 -23.15 21.81
N TYR A 170 -11.03 -21.89 22.21
CA TYR A 170 -12.01 -20.92 21.76
C TYR A 170 -11.34 -19.72 21.09
N LEU A 171 -11.98 -19.22 20.03
CA LEU A 171 -11.54 -18.06 19.25
C LEU A 171 -12.71 -17.10 19.03
N TRP A 172 -12.51 -15.83 19.32
CA TRP A 172 -13.45 -14.76 19.00
C TRP A 172 -12.95 -13.99 17.77
N LEU A 173 -13.75 -13.98 16.72
CA LEU A 173 -13.48 -13.20 15.53
C LEU A 173 -13.95 -11.76 15.71
N ASN A 174 -13.26 -10.83 15.07
CA ASN A 174 -13.71 -9.44 15.01
C ASN A 174 -15.09 -9.33 14.35
N PRO A 175 -15.99 -8.44 14.84
CA PRO A 175 -17.33 -8.29 14.29
C PRO A 175 -17.39 -7.95 12.81
N PHE A 176 -16.49 -7.11 12.29
CA PHE A 176 -16.44 -6.75 10.87
C PHE A 176 -16.06 -7.96 9.98
N TYR A 177 -15.05 -8.70 10.41
CA TYR A 177 -14.61 -9.90 9.74
C TYR A 177 -15.70 -10.99 9.76
N LEU A 178 -16.32 -11.21 10.92
CA LEU A 178 -17.42 -12.16 11.10
C LEU A 178 -18.66 -11.77 10.29
N SER A 179 -19.03 -10.48 10.26
CA SER A 179 -20.12 -9.96 9.43
C SER A 179 -19.90 -10.27 7.95
N ASN A 180 -18.72 -10.03 7.42
CA ASN A 180 -18.40 -10.34 6.03
C ASN A 180 -18.52 -11.83 5.70
N ILE A 181 -18.06 -12.71 6.60
CA ILE A 181 -18.20 -14.16 6.43
C ILE A 181 -19.67 -14.55 6.40
N ASN A 182 -20.47 -14.02 7.32
CA ASN A 182 -21.90 -14.32 7.41
C ASN A 182 -22.74 -13.75 6.25
N ASN A 183 -22.31 -12.62 5.68
CA ASN A 183 -22.91 -11.99 4.51
C ASN A 183 -22.31 -12.47 3.18
N ASN A 184 -21.60 -13.60 3.18
CA ASN A 184 -21.03 -14.23 2.00
C ASN A 184 -20.02 -13.35 1.20
N TYR A 185 -19.30 -12.43 1.87
CA TYR A 185 -18.18 -11.71 1.26
C TYR A 185 -16.92 -12.56 1.30
N VAL A 186 -16.97 -13.70 0.61
CA VAL A 186 -15.97 -14.75 0.66
C VAL A 186 -15.68 -15.30 -0.74
N LYS A 187 -14.45 -15.80 -0.94
CA LYS A 187 -14.01 -16.49 -2.15
C LYS A 187 -13.84 -17.97 -1.84
N PRO A 188 -14.50 -18.90 -2.57
CA PRO A 188 -14.26 -20.32 -2.44
C PRO A 188 -12.93 -20.70 -3.11
N PHE A 189 -12.19 -21.58 -2.46
CA PHE A 189 -10.99 -22.22 -2.96
C PHE A 189 -11.16 -23.74 -2.91
N ASP A 190 -10.70 -24.42 -3.95
CA ASP A 190 -10.55 -25.88 -3.97
C ASP A 190 -9.54 -26.28 -2.88
N GLU A 191 -10.00 -26.97 -1.85
CA GLU A 191 -9.23 -27.35 -0.65
C GLU A 191 -8.04 -28.22 -1.02
N GLU A 192 -8.26 -29.25 -1.83
CA GLU A 192 -7.22 -30.18 -2.21
C GLU A 192 -6.14 -29.52 -3.04
N TYR A 193 -6.56 -28.74 -4.02
CA TYR A 193 -5.64 -27.98 -4.87
C TYR A 193 -4.84 -26.97 -4.07
N TYR A 194 -5.49 -26.16 -3.25
CA TYR A 194 -4.83 -25.13 -2.44
C TYR A 194 -3.70 -25.70 -1.57
N TRP A 195 -3.99 -26.79 -0.84
CA TRP A 195 -3.00 -27.40 0.03
C TRP A 195 -1.97 -28.26 -0.72
N SER A 196 -2.22 -28.65 -1.98
CA SER A 196 -1.23 -29.30 -2.84
C SER A 196 -0.10 -28.37 -3.29
N LEU A 197 -0.37 -27.05 -3.37
CA LEU A 197 0.64 -26.05 -3.71
C LEU A 197 1.73 -26.00 -2.63
N LYS A 198 2.98 -26.21 -3.04
CA LYS A 198 4.09 -26.46 -2.11
C LYS A 198 4.56 -25.20 -1.37
N LYS A 199 4.59 -24.06 -2.09
CA LYS A 199 5.20 -22.83 -1.56
C LYS A 199 4.14 -21.84 -1.10
N PRO A 200 4.36 -21.17 0.05
CA PRO A 200 3.45 -20.12 0.51
C PRO A 200 3.25 -19.00 -0.52
N LEU A 201 4.30 -18.63 -1.26
CA LEU A 201 4.22 -17.64 -2.31
C LEU A 201 3.31 -18.09 -3.47
N THR A 202 3.38 -19.37 -3.85
CA THR A 202 2.50 -19.94 -4.89
C THR A 202 1.04 -19.86 -4.46
N ARG A 203 0.73 -20.25 -3.21
CA ARG A 203 -0.64 -20.14 -2.66
C ARG A 203 -1.12 -18.69 -2.67
N ARG A 204 -0.26 -17.78 -2.25
CA ARG A 204 -0.64 -16.36 -2.19
C ARG A 204 -0.88 -15.76 -3.57
N ILE A 205 -0.04 -16.07 -4.56
CA ILE A 205 -0.28 -15.64 -5.95
C ILE A 205 -1.57 -16.28 -6.49
N HIS A 206 -1.83 -17.55 -6.20
CA HIS A 206 -3.09 -18.21 -6.55
C HIS A 206 -4.31 -17.47 -5.99
N GLU A 207 -4.30 -17.12 -4.68
CA GLU A 207 -5.40 -16.37 -4.04
C GLU A 207 -5.67 -15.04 -4.73
N VAL A 208 -4.62 -14.22 -4.91
CA VAL A 208 -4.72 -12.90 -5.52
C VAL A 208 -5.23 -13.00 -6.96
N LEU A 209 -4.67 -13.93 -7.75
CA LEU A 209 -5.09 -14.10 -9.14
C LEU A 209 -6.47 -14.70 -9.26
N SER A 210 -6.91 -15.60 -8.37
CA SER A 210 -8.27 -16.16 -8.38
C SER A 210 -9.33 -15.08 -8.21
N VAL A 211 -9.09 -14.08 -7.34
CA VAL A 211 -10.00 -12.94 -7.20
C VAL A 211 -9.94 -12.04 -8.44
N LYS A 212 -8.74 -11.70 -8.91
CA LYS A 212 -8.58 -10.80 -10.06
C LYS A 212 -9.08 -11.41 -11.38
N PHE A 213 -8.85 -12.70 -11.62
CA PHE A 213 -9.37 -13.40 -12.81
C PHE A 213 -10.89 -13.51 -12.82
N TYR A 214 -11.49 -13.73 -11.65
CA TYR A 214 -12.97 -13.76 -11.55
C TYR A 214 -13.56 -12.47 -12.11
N GLY A 215 -12.84 -11.40 -12.03
CA GLY A 215 -13.14 -10.06 -12.42
C GLY A 215 -12.92 -9.69 -13.85
N MET A 216 -12.32 -10.53 -14.63
CA MET A 216 -12.05 -10.22 -16.04
C MET A 216 -13.32 -10.26 -16.90
N PRO A 217 -13.51 -9.28 -17.80
CA PRO A 217 -14.66 -9.25 -18.71
C PRO A 217 -14.63 -10.42 -19.70
N VAL A 218 -13.44 -10.80 -20.15
CA VAL A 218 -13.23 -11.88 -21.11
C VAL A 218 -12.38 -12.99 -20.51
N LEU A 219 -12.96 -14.17 -20.40
CA LEU A 219 -12.27 -15.36 -19.92
C LEU A 219 -11.14 -15.78 -20.87
N GLY A 220 -9.95 -15.97 -20.30
CA GLY A 220 -8.80 -16.46 -21.08
C GLY A 220 -7.86 -15.38 -21.59
N GLU A 221 -8.23 -14.10 -21.51
CA GLU A 221 -7.33 -13.01 -21.83
C GLU A 221 -6.25 -12.79 -20.74
N PRO A 222 -5.09 -12.19 -21.08
CA PRO A 222 -4.06 -11.91 -20.12
C PRO A 222 -4.46 -10.78 -19.16
N LEU A 223 -4.41 -11.03 -17.87
CA LEU A 223 -4.45 -10.01 -16.83
C LEU A 223 -3.10 -9.32 -16.72
N ARG A 224 -3.07 -8.01 -16.86
CA ARG A 224 -1.88 -7.20 -16.68
C ARG A 224 -1.80 -6.67 -15.26
N LEU A 225 -0.81 -7.12 -14.50
CA LEU A 225 -0.64 -6.74 -13.10
C LEU A 225 0.72 -6.06 -12.89
N ARG A 226 0.74 -4.91 -12.21
CA ARG A 226 2.01 -4.26 -11.82
C ARG A 226 2.77 -5.12 -10.83
N TYR A 227 4.09 -5.24 -11.00
CA TYR A 227 4.94 -5.94 -10.04
C TYR A 227 4.84 -5.31 -8.64
N LYS A 228 4.69 -3.95 -8.56
CA LYS A 228 4.45 -3.26 -7.29
C LYS A 228 3.20 -3.79 -6.59
N GLY A 229 2.06 -3.81 -7.24
CA GLY A 229 0.82 -4.32 -6.66
C GLY A 229 0.95 -5.79 -6.23
N LEU A 230 1.70 -6.61 -6.97
CA LEU A 230 1.92 -8.00 -6.61
C LEU A 230 2.78 -8.14 -5.34
N TYR A 231 3.90 -7.42 -5.23
CA TYR A 231 4.75 -7.55 -4.03
C TYR A 231 4.07 -6.95 -2.78
N ASP A 232 3.32 -5.86 -2.92
CA ASP A 232 2.53 -5.30 -1.82
C ASP A 232 1.52 -6.33 -1.29
N LEU A 233 0.74 -6.96 -2.16
CA LEU A 233 -0.29 -7.94 -1.79
C LEU A 233 0.27 -9.28 -1.31
N THR A 234 1.42 -9.71 -1.82
CA THR A 234 2.02 -11.00 -1.46
C THR A 234 2.94 -10.95 -0.24
N GLY A 235 3.32 -9.76 0.21
CA GLY A 235 4.25 -9.60 1.34
C GLY A 235 5.67 -10.08 1.03
N ILE A 236 6.10 -10.04 -0.24
CA ILE A 236 7.49 -10.32 -0.63
C ILE A 236 8.30 -9.03 -0.69
N LYS A 237 9.62 -9.15 -0.45
CA LYS A 237 10.53 -8.00 -0.55
C LYS A 237 10.65 -7.54 -2.01
N PRO A 238 10.44 -6.24 -2.31
CA PRO A 238 10.64 -5.71 -3.64
C PRO A 238 12.10 -5.87 -4.10
N GLN A 239 12.30 -6.13 -5.39
CA GLN A 239 13.63 -6.31 -5.99
C GLN A 239 13.97 -5.10 -6.85
N GLN A 240 15.20 -4.59 -6.73
CA GLN A 240 15.68 -3.46 -7.53
C GLN A 240 16.00 -3.84 -9.00
N TYR A 241 16.31 -5.13 -9.26
CA TYR A 241 16.66 -5.63 -10.58
C TYR A 241 15.61 -6.61 -11.11
N LEU A 242 15.20 -6.43 -12.35
CA LEU A 242 14.19 -7.27 -13.00
C LEU A 242 14.58 -8.77 -13.01
N SER A 243 15.85 -9.08 -13.19
CA SER A 243 16.35 -10.47 -13.13
C SER A 243 16.12 -11.12 -11.77
N LYS A 244 16.34 -10.36 -10.68
CA LYS A 244 16.08 -10.82 -9.32
C LYS A 244 14.59 -10.96 -9.04
N ALA A 245 13.76 -10.03 -9.54
CA ALA A 245 12.31 -10.11 -9.44
C ALA A 245 11.77 -11.35 -10.19
N LYS A 246 12.26 -11.61 -11.41
CA LYS A 246 11.93 -12.82 -12.16
C LYS A 246 12.28 -14.09 -11.38
N LYS A 247 13.53 -14.20 -10.91
CA LYS A 247 14.02 -15.34 -10.13
C LYS A 247 13.22 -15.57 -8.84
N GLN A 248 12.78 -14.50 -8.18
CA GLN A 248 11.98 -14.57 -6.96
C GLN A 248 10.61 -15.22 -7.21
N LEU A 249 9.96 -14.94 -8.34
CA LEU A 249 8.63 -15.41 -8.68
C LEU A 249 8.63 -16.69 -9.53
N GLU A 250 9.76 -17.02 -10.17
CA GLU A 250 9.90 -18.11 -11.15
C GLU A 250 9.28 -19.42 -10.70
N SER A 251 9.72 -19.91 -9.54
CA SER A 251 9.24 -21.20 -9.05
C SER A 251 7.74 -21.22 -8.69
N ALA A 252 7.15 -20.09 -8.33
CA ALA A 252 5.72 -19.99 -8.09
C ALA A 252 4.95 -19.95 -9.42
N HIS A 253 5.45 -19.22 -10.41
CA HIS A 253 4.88 -19.22 -11.75
C HIS A 253 4.94 -20.59 -12.42
N GLU A 254 6.08 -21.28 -12.33
CA GLU A 254 6.24 -22.63 -12.86
C GLU A 254 5.27 -23.63 -12.23
N GLU A 255 5.10 -23.57 -10.89
CA GLU A 255 4.16 -24.45 -10.19
C GLU A 255 2.71 -24.18 -10.63
N LEU A 256 2.30 -22.91 -10.76
CA LEU A 256 0.96 -22.54 -11.22
C LEU A 256 0.73 -22.89 -12.70
N ILE A 257 1.75 -22.82 -13.54
CA ILE A 257 1.69 -23.25 -14.93
C ILE A 257 1.59 -24.78 -15.00
N LYS A 258 2.43 -25.49 -14.26
CA LYS A 258 2.44 -26.95 -14.22
C LYS A 258 1.11 -27.54 -13.73
N THR A 259 0.45 -26.88 -12.79
CA THR A 259 -0.85 -27.32 -12.26
C THR A 259 -2.04 -26.88 -13.11
N GLY A 260 -1.80 -26.16 -14.20
CA GLY A 260 -2.83 -25.70 -15.14
C GLY A 260 -3.64 -24.49 -14.66
N PHE A 261 -3.28 -23.88 -13.54
CA PHE A 261 -3.91 -22.64 -13.08
C PHE A 261 -3.52 -21.44 -13.95
N LEU A 262 -2.26 -21.37 -14.36
CA LEU A 262 -1.79 -20.40 -15.36
C LEU A 262 -1.45 -21.10 -16.67
N LYS A 263 -1.79 -20.48 -17.79
CA LYS A 263 -1.26 -20.82 -19.12
C LYS A 263 0.12 -20.21 -19.32
N SER A 264 0.31 -18.95 -18.85
CA SER A 264 1.61 -18.26 -18.93
C SER A 264 1.70 -17.10 -17.93
N ALA A 265 2.94 -16.73 -17.59
CA ALA A 265 3.28 -15.49 -16.87
C ALA A 265 4.42 -14.79 -17.62
N ARG A 266 4.12 -13.70 -18.31
CA ARG A 266 5.09 -12.97 -19.13
C ARG A 266 5.37 -11.59 -18.58
N TRP A 267 6.65 -11.21 -18.54
CA TRP A 267 7.07 -9.92 -18.04
C TRP A 267 7.09 -8.88 -19.16
N GLU A 268 6.53 -7.70 -18.86
CA GLU A 268 6.59 -6.51 -19.68
C GLU A 268 7.32 -5.42 -18.90
N LYS A 269 8.39 -4.86 -19.50
CA LYS A 269 9.19 -3.81 -18.90
C LYS A 269 8.96 -2.51 -19.66
N ARG A 270 8.40 -1.49 -18.98
CA ARG A 270 8.23 -0.14 -19.57
C ARG A 270 9.29 0.86 -19.12
N GLY A 271 10.09 0.55 -18.10
CA GLY A 271 11.13 1.44 -17.57
C GLY A 271 12.15 0.70 -16.69
N LYS A 272 13.04 1.48 -16.07
CA LYS A 272 14.12 0.93 -15.23
C LYS A 272 13.66 0.60 -13.81
N ARG A 273 12.65 1.31 -13.29
CA ARG A 273 12.19 1.18 -11.92
C ARG A 273 11.18 0.02 -11.75
N PRO A 274 11.14 -0.64 -10.59
CA PRO A 274 10.22 -1.75 -10.31
C PRO A 274 8.74 -1.41 -10.50
N GLU A 275 8.35 -0.16 -10.25
CA GLU A 275 6.98 0.34 -10.40
C GLU A 275 6.51 0.34 -11.87
N THR A 276 7.46 0.30 -12.80
CA THR A 276 7.19 0.29 -14.25
C THR A 276 7.22 -1.10 -14.86
N TRP A 277 7.33 -2.16 -14.04
CA TRP A 277 7.32 -3.54 -14.52
C TRP A 277 5.93 -4.15 -14.32
N PHE A 278 5.52 -4.88 -15.33
CA PHE A 278 4.24 -5.58 -15.34
C PHE A 278 4.44 -7.07 -15.60
N ILE A 279 3.47 -7.85 -15.15
CA ILE A 279 3.39 -9.27 -15.44
C ILE A 279 2.04 -9.52 -16.08
N LEU A 280 2.05 -10.14 -17.24
CA LEU A 280 0.85 -10.59 -17.96
C LEU A 280 0.58 -12.04 -17.57
N TYR A 281 -0.47 -12.25 -16.79
CA TYR A 281 -0.93 -13.55 -16.36
C TYR A 281 -2.05 -14.03 -17.27
N THR A 282 -1.84 -15.11 -18.01
CA THR A 282 -2.89 -15.74 -18.80
C THR A 282 -3.49 -16.88 -17.97
N PRO A 283 -4.80 -16.87 -17.69
CA PRO A 283 -5.44 -17.96 -16.95
C PRO A 283 -5.33 -19.28 -17.72
N GLY A 284 -5.08 -20.34 -16.99
CA GLY A 284 -5.05 -21.70 -17.50
C GLY A 284 -6.42 -22.39 -17.39
N PRO A 285 -6.52 -23.65 -17.87
CA PRO A 285 -7.79 -24.39 -17.88
C PRO A 285 -8.44 -24.46 -16.48
N ARG A 286 -7.64 -24.71 -15.43
CA ARG A 286 -8.13 -24.79 -14.05
C ARG A 286 -8.73 -23.46 -13.57
N ALA A 287 -8.05 -22.33 -13.81
CA ALA A 287 -8.56 -21.02 -13.40
C ALA A 287 -9.87 -20.69 -14.15
N ILE A 288 -9.94 -21.00 -15.43
CA ILE A 288 -11.17 -20.82 -16.24
C ILE A 288 -12.32 -21.66 -15.68
N GLU A 289 -12.06 -22.89 -15.28
CA GLU A 289 -13.06 -23.78 -14.67
C GLU A 289 -13.52 -23.28 -13.31
N GLU A 290 -12.61 -22.82 -12.44
CA GLU A 290 -12.94 -22.19 -11.16
C GLU A 290 -13.83 -20.95 -11.33
N ILE A 291 -13.53 -20.12 -12.34
CA ILE A 291 -14.33 -18.93 -12.63
C ILE A 291 -15.72 -19.31 -13.15
N LYS A 292 -15.82 -20.28 -14.06
CA LYS A 292 -17.10 -20.75 -14.60
C LYS A 292 -18.01 -21.31 -13.51
N ARG A 293 -17.46 -22.10 -12.57
CA ARG A 293 -18.19 -22.60 -11.40
C ARG A 293 -18.69 -21.44 -10.53
N ALA A 294 -17.80 -20.52 -10.17
CA ALA A 294 -18.14 -19.41 -9.31
C ALA A 294 -19.20 -18.47 -9.93
N LYS A 295 -19.20 -18.29 -11.26
CA LYS A 295 -20.22 -17.49 -11.98
C LYS A 295 -21.57 -18.22 -12.09
N GLY A 296 -21.59 -19.55 -12.04
CA GLY A 296 -22.81 -20.36 -12.04
C GLY A 296 -23.55 -20.33 -10.69
N GLU A 297 -22.88 -20.04 -9.60
CA GLU A 297 -23.37 -20.18 -8.22
C GLU A 297 -23.82 -18.86 -7.56
N ARG A 298 -24.17 -17.82 -8.31
CA ARG A 298 -24.60 -16.51 -7.76
C ARG A 298 -23.69 -15.98 -6.62
N MET A 299 -22.40 -15.99 -6.83
CA MET A 299 -21.53 -15.17 -5.97
C MET A 299 -21.56 -13.73 -6.49
N GLU A 300 -22.20 -12.86 -5.72
CA GLU A 300 -22.03 -11.42 -5.85
C GLU A 300 -20.62 -11.04 -5.34
N LEU A 301 -19.59 -11.35 -6.14
CA LEU A 301 -18.31 -10.69 -6.00
C LEU A 301 -18.40 -9.34 -6.73
N PRO A 302 -17.68 -8.30 -6.29
CA PRO A 302 -17.64 -7.07 -7.07
C PRO A 302 -17.26 -7.41 -8.50
N GLU A 303 -18.02 -6.86 -9.46
CA GLU A 303 -17.82 -7.10 -10.89
C GLU A 303 -16.38 -6.83 -11.26
N PRO A 304 -15.77 -7.71 -11.96
CA PRO A 304 -14.36 -7.74 -12.21
C PRO A 304 -14.03 -7.65 -13.68
N GLY A 305 -12.91 -7.09 -13.98
CA GLY A 305 -12.37 -7.19 -15.32
C GLY A 305 -11.65 -5.98 -15.86
N LEU A 306 -11.56 -4.96 -15.05
CA LEU A 306 -10.74 -3.81 -15.39
C LEU A 306 -9.51 -3.84 -14.47
N THR A 307 -8.39 -3.35 -14.92
CA THR A 307 -7.28 -3.11 -14.01
C THR A 307 -7.73 -2.11 -12.95
N ASP A 308 -7.15 -2.13 -11.75
CA ASP A 308 -7.46 -1.15 -10.72
C ASP A 308 -7.39 0.30 -11.25
N GLU A 309 -6.51 0.57 -12.22
CA GLU A 309 -6.42 1.85 -12.94
C GLU A 309 -7.58 2.11 -13.89
N GLN A 310 -8.02 1.09 -14.62
CA GLN A 310 -9.15 1.20 -15.54
C GLN A 310 -10.46 1.40 -14.79
N GLU A 311 -10.64 0.72 -13.66
CA GLU A 311 -11.80 0.94 -12.79
C GLU A 311 -11.81 2.37 -12.23
N LEU A 312 -10.65 2.88 -11.76
CA LEU A 312 -10.51 4.26 -11.31
C LEU A 312 -10.89 5.28 -12.39
N ILE A 313 -10.45 5.04 -13.63
CA ILE A 313 -10.75 5.92 -14.75
C ILE A 313 -12.25 5.85 -15.12
N ILE A 314 -12.86 4.66 -15.16
CA ILE A 314 -14.30 4.52 -15.42
C ILE A 314 -15.10 5.30 -14.40
N MET A 315 -14.80 5.15 -13.15
CA MET A 315 -15.52 5.84 -12.08
C MET A 315 -15.26 7.35 -12.08
N ALA A 316 -14.05 7.77 -12.46
CA ALA A 316 -13.77 9.18 -12.69
C ALA A 316 -14.63 9.77 -13.84
N LEU A 317 -14.87 8.98 -14.88
CA LEU A 317 -15.75 9.32 -16.00
C LEU A 317 -17.22 9.34 -15.59
N GLU A 318 -17.67 8.34 -14.82
CA GLU A 318 -19.05 8.27 -14.30
C GLU A 318 -19.37 9.42 -13.37
N ALA A 319 -18.44 9.79 -12.48
CA ALA A 319 -18.55 10.97 -11.61
C ALA A 319 -18.81 12.27 -12.39
N ARG A 320 -18.39 12.29 -13.66
CA ARG A 320 -18.53 13.43 -14.54
C ARG A 320 -19.72 13.31 -15.51
N GLY A 321 -20.54 12.27 -15.32
CA GLY A 321 -21.79 12.08 -16.07
C GLY A 321 -21.66 11.21 -17.31
N VAL A 322 -20.54 10.52 -17.52
CA VAL A 322 -20.41 9.49 -18.58
C VAL A 322 -21.09 8.21 -18.10
N ILE A 323 -21.99 7.67 -18.89
CA ILE A 323 -22.70 6.41 -18.56
C ILE A 323 -21.70 5.26 -18.48
N TYR A 324 -21.79 4.41 -17.46
CA TYR A 324 -20.89 3.26 -17.19
C TYR A 324 -20.52 2.44 -18.45
N LYS A 325 -21.53 2.09 -19.26
CA LYS A 325 -21.30 1.32 -20.49
C LYS A 325 -20.38 2.04 -21.49
N ILE A 326 -20.52 3.37 -21.59
CA ILE A 326 -19.69 4.22 -22.46
C ILE A 326 -18.31 4.39 -21.83
N ALA A 327 -18.24 4.68 -20.54
CA ALA A 327 -16.99 4.83 -19.80
C ALA A 327 -16.11 3.56 -19.92
N LYS A 328 -16.71 2.40 -19.72
CA LYS A 328 -16.04 1.10 -19.86
C LYS A 328 -15.50 0.90 -21.29
N GLN A 329 -16.29 1.23 -22.30
CA GLN A 329 -15.86 1.13 -23.69
C GLN A 329 -14.69 2.07 -23.98
N LEU A 330 -14.75 3.34 -23.54
CA LEU A 330 -13.70 4.33 -23.74
C LEU A 330 -12.37 3.89 -23.10
N VAL A 331 -12.41 3.35 -21.88
CA VAL A 331 -11.21 2.89 -21.16
C VAL A 331 -10.58 1.66 -21.81
N LEU A 332 -11.36 0.84 -22.48
CA LEU A 332 -10.87 -0.33 -23.21
C LEU A 332 -10.29 0.02 -24.60
N GLU A 333 -10.83 1.03 -25.27
CA GLU A 333 -10.51 1.39 -26.65
C GLU A 333 -9.43 2.48 -26.77
N TYR A 334 -9.33 3.39 -25.77
CA TYR A 334 -8.46 4.56 -25.84
C TYR A 334 -7.33 4.50 -24.83
N ASP A 335 -6.26 5.25 -25.10
CA ASP A 335 -5.11 5.37 -24.21
C ASP A 335 -5.49 6.05 -22.88
N GLN A 336 -5.03 5.48 -21.78
CA GLN A 336 -5.36 5.96 -20.43
C GLN A 336 -4.81 7.37 -20.16
N ASP A 337 -3.65 7.69 -20.71
CA ASP A 337 -3.03 9.01 -20.54
C ASP A 337 -3.89 10.09 -21.24
N LYS A 338 -4.45 9.76 -22.43
CA LYS A 338 -5.38 10.63 -23.13
C LYS A 338 -6.67 10.86 -22.35
N ILE A 339 -7.24 9.79 -21.80
CA ILE A 339 -8.46 9.90 -20.99
C ILE A 339 -8.22 10.77 -19.77
N GLN A 340 -7.09 10.57 -19.08
CA GLN A 340 -6.72 11.36 -17.93
C GLN A 340 -6.56 12.85 -18.29
N GLN A 341 -5.92 13.13 -19.42
CA GLN A 341 -5.77 14.51 -19.91
C GLN A 341 -7.12 15.18 -20.22
N VAL A 342 -8.07 14.43 -20.80
CA VAL A 342 -9.42 14.96 -21.06
C VAL A 342 -10.17 15.21 -19.76
N ILE A 343 -10.03 14.33 -18.77
CA ILE A 343 -10.63 14.51 -17.44
C ILE A 343 -10.12 15.78 -16.78
N GLU A 344 -8.82 15.99 -16.73
CA GLU A 344 -8.20 17.18 -16.14
C GLU A 344 -8.60 18.45 -16.86
N TYR A 345 -8.59 18.42 -18.20
CA TYR A 345 -9.04 19.54 -19.01
C TYR A 345 -10.51 19.90 -18.74
N THR A 346 -11.39 18.89 -18.67
CA THR A 346 -12.82 19.14 -18.48
C THR A 346 -13.15 19.60 -17.07
N ASP A 347 -12.41 19.17 -16.05
CA ASP A 347 -12.54 19.65 -14.67
C ASP A 347 -12.15 21.13 -14.56
N TRP A 348 -11.06 21.52 -15.20
CA TRP A 348 -10.65 22.92 -15.30
C TRP A 348 -11.67 23.75 -16.08
N TYR A 349 -12.14 23.23 -17.25
CA TYR A 349 -13.09 23.93 -18.13
C TYR A 349 -14.46 24.11 -17.48
N ARG A 350 -14.88 23.23 -16.57
CA ARG A 350 -16.12 23.36 -15.79
C ARG A 350 -16.19 24.66 -14.97
N ASN A 351 -15.03 25.10 -14.50
CA ASN A 351 -14.90 26.33 -13.70
C ASN A 351 -14.77 27.60 -14.55
N GLN A 352 -14.76 27.47 -15.88
CA GLN A 352 -14.73 28.57 -16.81
C GLN A 352 -16.14 28.89 -17.36
N PRO A 353 -16.41 30.11 -17.86
CA PRO A 353 -17.65 30.38 -18.56
C PRO A 353 -17.83 29.46 -19.76
N ASN A 354 -18.81 28.57 -19.70
CA ASN A 354 -19.07 27.58 -20.75
C ASN A 354 -20.57 27.39 -20.98
N LYS A 355 -20.96 26.70 -22.07
CA LYS A 355 -22.34 26.41 -22.46
C LYS A 355 -22.62 24.91 -22.49
N VAL A 356 -21.75 24.07 -21.90
CA VAL A 356 -21.89 22.63 -21.90
C VAL A 356 -23.07 22.21 -21.04
N GLN A 357 -24.08 21.58 -21.64
CA GLN A 357 -25.28 21.09 -20.95
C GLN A 357 -25.13 19.63 -20.50
N ASN A 358 -24.41 18.83 -21.26
CA ASN A 358 -24.19 17.42 -20.99
C ASN A 358 -22.69 17.11 -20.94
N TRP A 359 -22.13 17.09 -19.75
CA TRP A 359 -20.71 16.86 -19.53
C TRP A 359 -20.27 15.46 -19.90
N GLY A 360 -21.10 14.46 -19.63
CA GLY A 360 -20.76 13.07 -19.97
C GLY A 360 -20.61 12.84 -21.47
N ALA A 361 -21.54 13.42 -22.28
CA ALA A 361 -21.43 13.36 -23.72
C ALA A 361 -20.22 14.15 -24.25
N TYR A 362 -19.98 15.34 -23.72
CA TYR A 362 -18.85 16.19 -24.09
C TYR A 362 -17.50 15.53 -23.83
N ILE A 363 -17.32 14.92 -22.65
CA ILE A 363 -16.12 14.16 -22.30
C ILE A 363 -15.92 12.99 -23.27
N ALA A 364 -16.99 12.24 -23.54
CA ALA A 364 -16.91 11.09 -24.45
C ALA A 364 -16.54 11.50 -25.90
N GLU A 365 -16.99 12.66 -26.35
CA GLU A 365 -16.61 13.21 -27.65
C GLU A 365 -15.13 13.62 -27.68
N LEU A 366 -14.64 14.32 -26.65
CA LEU A 366 -13.24 14.73 -26.58
C LEU A 366 -12.27 13.52 -26.52
N ILE A 367 -12.64 12.45 -25.82
CA ILE A 367 -11.81 11.23 -25.78
C ILE A 367 -11.75 10.57 -27.17
N LYS A 368 -12.86 10.59 -27.93
CA LYS A 368 -12.94 10.01 -29.28
C LYS A 368 -12.25 10.88 -30.34
N ASP A 369 -12.08 12.17 -30.07
CA ASP A 369 -11.46 13.11 -31.02
C ASP A 369 -9.95 12.80 -31.15
N PRO A 370 -9.46 12.38 -32.33
CA PRO A 370 -8.05 12.09 -32.55
C PRO A 370 -7.16 13.34 -32.48
N ASP A 371 -7.73 14.51 -32.77
CA ASP A 371 -7.03 15.79 -32.84
C ASP A 371 -7.17 16.62 -31.54
N PHE A 372 -7.75 16.02 -30.49
CA PHE A 372 -7.92 16.72 -29.22
C PHE A 372 -6.58 17.23 -28.66
N SER A 373 -6.54 18.54 -28.42
CA SER A 373 -5.44 19.22 -27.75
C SER A 373 -5.97 20.22 -26.74
N PRO A 374 -5.55 20.17 -25.47
CA PRO A 374 -6.00 21.14 -24.46
C PRO A 374 -5.69 22.59 -24.85
N SER A 375 -6.55 23.50 -24.43
CA SER A 375 -6.39 24.93 -24.73
C SER A 375 -5.05 25.48 -24.16
N PRO A 376 -4.51 26.56 -24.79
CA PRO A 376 -3.30 27.21 -24.27
C PRO A 376 -3.43 27.68 -22.82
N ASP A 377 -4.63 28.17 -22.45
CA ASP A 377 -4.88 28.66 -21.09
C ASP A 377 -4.87 27.55 -20.06
N PHE A 378 -5.41 26.36 -20.38
CA PHE A 378 -5.31 25.19 -19.54
C PHE A 378 -3.84 24.75 -19.37
N ARG A 379 -3.08 24.70 -20.46
CA ARG A 379 -1.66 24.32 -20.40
C ARG A 379 -0.86 25.27 -19.51
N ARG A 380 -1.18 26.56 -19.53
CA ARG A 380 -0.54 27.54 -18.64
C ARG A 380 -0.93 27.33 -17.19
N ALA A 381 -2.23 27.19 -16.90
CA ALA A 381 -2.72 26.95 -15.54
C ALA A 381 -2.13 25.67 -14.93
N ARG A 382 -2.00 24.61 -15.72
CA ARG A 382 -1.38 23.36 -15.29
C ARG A 382 0.11 23.50 -15.00
N ALA A 383 0.83 24.21 -15.85
CA ALA A 383 2.26 24.48 -15.63
C ALA A 383 2.49 25.26 -14.32
N GLU A 384 1.65 26.26 -14.03
CA GLU A 384 1.69 27.02 -12.77
C GLU A 384 1.37 26.14 -11.54
N GLU A 385 0.47 25.18 -11.69
CA GLU A 385 0.13 24.22 -10.63
C GLU A 385 1.26 23.20 -10.38
N GLU A 386 1.84 22.66 -11.44
CA GLU A 386 2.99 21.77 -11.36
C GLU A 386 4.22 22.46 -10.73
N GLU A 387 4.47 23.73 -11.07
CA GLU A 387 5.53 24.54 -10.48
C GLU A 387 5.31 24.73 -8.97
N ARG A 388 4.07 25.05 -8.57
CA ARG A 388 3.71 25.19 -7.15
C ARG A 388 3.88 23.88 -6.38
N GLU A 389 3.43 22.76 -6.94
CA GLU A 389 3.59 21.43 -6.30
C GLU A 389 5.06 21.04 -6.15
N GLN A 390 5.89 21.36 -7.16
CA GLN A 390 7.33 21.13 -7.08
C GLN A 390 7.98 22.01 -6.01
N GLU A 391 7.55 23.26 -5.87
CA GLU A 391 8.05 24.17 -4.84
C GLU A 391 7.64 23.72 -3.44
N GLU A 392 6.40 23.25 -3.26
CA GLU A 392 5.93 22.66 -2.00
C GLU A 392 6.69 21.37 -1.64
N ALA A 393 6.96 20.53 -2.62
CA ALA A 393 7.74 19.30 -2.41
C ALA A 393 9.19 19.61 -2.02
N LEU A 394 9.79 20.60 -2.68
CA LEU A 394 11.13 21.09 -2.36
C LEU A 394 11.20 21.68 -0.94
N MET A 395 10.18 22.45 -0.56
CA MET A 395 10.07 23.02 0.79
C MET A 395 10.03 21.91 1.85
N LYS A 396 9.18 20.91 1.68
CA LYS A 396 9.06 19.77 2.61
C LYS A 396 10.36 18.98 2.74
N GLU A 397 11.08 18.79 1.65
CA GLU A 397 12.36 18.10 1.68
C GLU A 397 13.44 18.94 2.37
N ALA A 398 13.44 20.26 2.15
CA ALA A 398 14.34 21.18 2.85
C ALA A 398 14.06 21.23 4.35
N GLU A 399 12.80 21.21 4.77
CA GLU A 399 12.40 21.13 6.18
C GLU A 399 12.89 19.82 6.82
N ARG A 400 12.76 18.70 6.11
CA ARG A 400 13.25 17.39 6.57
C ARG A 400 14.77 17.41 6.79
N ILE A 401 15.53 17.95 5.83
CA ILE A 401 16.98 18.07 5.93
C ILE A 401 17.40 19.00 7.07
N LEU A 402 16.69 20.11 7.23
CA LEU A 402 16.92 21.04 8.32
C LEU A 402 16.72 20.34 9.68
N GLU A 403 15.66 19.59 9.83
CA GLU A 403 15.33 18.89 11.08
C GLU A 403 16.35 17.78 11.38
N GLU A 404 16.83 17.08 10.37
CA GLU A 404 17.90 16.07 10.50
C GLU A 404 19.23 16.72 10.91
N ARG A 405 19.64 17.80 10.25
CA ARG A 405 20.87 18.57 10.61
C ARG A 405 20.79 19.13 12.02
N MET A 406 19.59 19.62 12.44
CA MET A 406 19.37 20.11 13.81
C MET A 406 19.48 19.01 14.86
N ARG A 407 18.86 17.85 14.59
CA ARG A 407 18.96 16.70 15.49
C ARG A 407 20.41 16.23 15.63
N GLU A 408 21.14 16.07 14.53
CA GLU A 408 22.56 15.71 14.56
C GLU A 408 23.41 16.70 15.36
N ALA A 409 23.14 18.00 15.20
CA ALA A 409 23.87 19.03 15.93
C ALA A 409 23.57 18.99 17.44
N LEU A 410 22.30 18.79 17.81
CA LEU A 410 21.89 18.70 19.22
C LEU A 410 22.46 17.45 19.91
N GLU A 411 22.57 16.32 19.17
CA GLU A 411 23.12 15.08 19.73
C GLU A 411 24.66 15.05 19.78
N SER A 412 25.33 15.69 18.80
CA SER A 412 26.78 15.52 18.59
C SER A 412 27.64 16.76 18.97
N TRP A 413 27.05 17.94 19.02
CA TRP A 413 27.81 19.16 19.25
C TRP A 413 27.92 19.50 20.74
N SER A 414 29.16 19.72 21.20
CA SER A 414 29.45 20.27 22.54
C SER A 414 29.08 21.75 22.58
N ASP A 415 28.93 22.29 23.80
CA ASP A 415 28.71 23.74 24.02
C ASP A 415 29.83 24.57 23.40
N GLU A 416 31.05 24.09 23.44
CA GLU A 416 32.22 24.74 22.83
C GLU A 416 32.04 24.85 21.30
N LYS A 417 31.56 23.80 20.64
CA LYS A 417 31.31 23.81 19.20
C LYS A 417 30.17 24.74 18.80
N LEU A 418 29.11 24.79 19.59
CA LEU A 418 28.00 25.74 19.39
C LEU A 418 28.49 27.19 19.51
N ILE A 419 29.31 27.48 20.51
CA ILE A 419 29.91 28.82 20.71
C ILE A 419 30.81 29.18 19.50
N GLU A 420 31.61 28.24 19.03
CA GLU A 420 32.54 28.47 17.92
C GLU A 420 31.79 28.80 16.62
N GLU A 421 30.72 28.05 16.31
CA GLU A 421 29.85 28.34 15.15
C GLU A 421 29.19 29.74 15.23
N GLY A 422 28.74 30.13 16.43
CA GLY A 422 28.20 31.47 16.63
C GLY A 422 29.24 32.58 16.41
N VAL A 423 30.46 32.37 16.88
CA VAL A 423 31.60 33.29 16.67
C VAL A 423 31.94 33.37 15.18
N GLU A 424 32.12 32.24 14.49
CA GLU A 424 32.41 32.24 13.07
C GLU A 424 31.36 33.00 12.26
N ARG A 425 30.06 32.81 12.59
CA ARG A 425 29.01 33.57 11.94
C ARG A 425 29.14 35.06 12.12
N ALA A 426 29.40 35.49 13.34
CA ALA A 426 29.59 36.93 13.65
C ALA A 426 30.79 37.50 12.85
N VAL A 427 31.89 36.73 12.75
CA VAL A 427 33.06 37.11 11.99
C VAL A 427 32.76 37.17 10.50
N ARG A 428 32.10 36.15 9.91
CA ARG A 428 31.69 36.15 8.49
C ARG A 428 30.76 37.31 8.15
N ALA A 429 29.79 37.61 9.03
CA ALA A 429 28.89 38.75 8.82
C ALA A 429 29.64 40.07 8.80
N ARG A 430 30.65 40.21 9.68
CA ARG A 430 31.52 41.41 9.73
C ARG A 430 32.39 41.51 8.48
N GLU A 431 32.99 40.41 8.04
CA GLU A 431 33.78 40.36 6.80
C GLU A 431 32.98 40.77 5.55
N ALA A 432 31.72 40.40 5.47
CA ALA A 432 30.82 40.83 4.42
C ALA A 432 30.65 42.35 4.38
N LEU A 433 30.50 43.00 5.57
CA LEU A 433 30.46 44.45 5.71
C LEU A 433 31.80 45.12 5.35
N VAL A 434 32.89 44.48 5.73
CA VAL A 434 34.25 44.94 5.37
C VAL A 434 34.48 44.97 3.85
N ARG A 435 34.01 43.91 3.16
CA ARG A 435 34.09 43.84 1.68
C ARG A 435 33.27 44.93 1.00
N GLN A 436 32.23 45.45 1.66
CA GLN A 436 31.43 46.56 1.15
C GLN A 436 31.97 47.93 1.60
N GLY A 437 33.11 47.98 2.27
CA GLY A 437 33.72 49.22 2.73
C GLY A 437 33.02 49.89 3.92
N MET A 438 32.10 49.15 4.57
CA MET A 438 31.27 49.72 5.66
C MET A 438 31.80 49.49 7.05
N ASN A 439 32.85 48.67 7.20
CA ASN A 439 33.37 48.33 8.54
C ASN A 439 34.84 47.87 8.49
N ARG A 440 35.46 47.62 9.65
CA ARG A 440 36.79 46.99 9.80
C ARG A 440 36.67 45.56 10.31
N PRO A 441 37.68 44.66 10.06
CA PRO A 441 37.70 43.34 10.68
C PRO A 441 37.65 43.40 12.21
N TYR A 442 37.13 42.36 12.85
CA TYR A 442 37.23 42.23 14.31
C TYR A 442 38.67 42.02 14.75
N THR A 443 39.05 42.61 15.90
CA THR A 443 40.28 42.29 16.62
C THR A 443 40.15 40.99 17.41
N GLU A 444 41.25 40.37 17.82
CA GLU A 444 41.23 39.17 18.65
C GLU A 444 40.50 39.39 19.97
N GLU A 445 40.66 40.56 20.59
CA GLU A 445 39.97 40.94 21.83
C GLU A 445 38.44 41.07 21.63
N GLU A 446 38.03 41.60 20.49
CA GLU A 446 36.58 41.67 20.12
C GLU A 446 36.01 40.30 19.84
N ILE A 447 36.73 39.39 19.20
CA ILE A 447 36.31 38.00 18.97
C ILE A 447 36.18 37.28 20.33
N GLU A 448 37.11 37.46 21.25
CA GLU A 448 37.05 36.81 22.54
C GLU A 448 35.90 37.37 23.43
N ARG A 449 35.54 38.63 23.25
CA ARG A 449 34.36 39.22 23.87
C ARG A 449 33.07 38.62 23.31
N ILE A 450 32.97 38.50 21.98
CA ILE A 450 31.81 37.84 21.31
C ILE A 450 31.66 36.39 21.77
N ARG A 451 32.79 35.67 21.91
CA ARG A 451 32.80 34.29 22.41
C ARG A 451 32.19 34.18 23.80
N ARG A 452 32.54 35.10 24.71
CA ARG A 452 31.98 35.15 26.08
C ARG A 452 30.49 35.50 26.08
N GLU A 453 30.08 36.48 25.30
CA GLU A 453 28.67 36.88 25.17
C GLU A 453 27.79 35.73 24.63
N ILE A 454 28.30 34.98 23.65
CA ILE A 454 27.60 33.80 23.12
C ILE A 454 27.55 32.69 24.17
N ALA A 455 28.63 32.42 24.89
CA ALA A 455 28.67 31.39 25.90
C ALA A 455 27.70 31.68 27.06
N GLU A 456 27.58 32.95 27.50
CA GLU A 456 26.63 33.37 28.52
C GLU A 456 25.16 33.31 28.06
N GLY A 457 24.92 33.52 26.76
CA GLY A 457 23.60 33.51 26.16
C GLY A 457 23.16 32.14 25.62
N LEU A 458 24.00 31.09 25.70
CA LEU A 458 23.68 29.78 25.15
C LEU A 458 22.56 29.10 25.95
N PRO A 459 21.40 28.71 25.32
CA PRO A 459 20.31 28.05 26.01
C PRO A 459 20.72 26.68 26.55
N LYS A 460 20.17 26.31 27.71
CA LYS A 460 20.43 25.01 28.35
C LYS A 460 19.40 23.94 27.97
N ASP A 461 18.20 24.36 27.57
CA ASP A 461 17.13 23.48 27.13
C ASP A 461 17.18 23.19 25.60
N GLU A 462 16.61 22.07 25.19
CA GLU A 462 16.67 21.63 23.81
C GLU A 462 15.93 22.58 22.85
N ASP A 463 14.77 23.10 23.24
CA ASP A 463 13.99 24.01 22.39
C ASP A 463 14.69 25.36 22.24
N GLY A 464 15.37 25.82 23.29
CA GLY A 464 16.22 27.01 23.23
C GLY A 464 17.41 26.81 22.30
N ARG A 465 18.07 25.66 22.36
CA ARG A 465 19.20 25.30 21.49
C ARG A 465 18.77 25.16 20.02
N ARG A 466 17.59 24.58 19.74
CA ARG A 466 17.01 24.56 18.41
C ARG A 466 16.81 25.96 17.83
N ARG A 467 16.19 26.85 18.60
CA ARG A 467 16.01 28.27 18.21
C ARG A 467 17.34 28.98 18.02
N TRP A 468 18.30 28.71 18.88
CA TRP A 468 19.63 29.28 18.79
C TRP A 468 20.36 28.84 17.52
N LEU A 469 20.29 27.55 17.15
CA LEU A 469 20.86 27.00 15.91
C LEU A 469 20.23 27.62 14.66
N MET A 470 18.92 27.81 14.64
CA MET A 470 18.24 28.49 13.52
C MET A 470 18.71 29.96 13.37
N MET A 471 19.02 30.64 14.48
CA MET A 471 19.48 32.03 14.45
C MET A 471 20.98 32.16 14.20
N ASN A 472 21.79 31.23 14.70
CA ASN A 472 23.23 31.37 14.82
C ASN A 472 24.04 30.24 14.13
N GLY A 473 23.44 29.15 13.75
CA GLY A 473 24.09 27.98 13.13
C GLY A 473 24.50 28.14 11.65
N GLY A 474 24.40 29.37 11.12
CA GLY A 474 24.87 29.69 9.77
C GLY A 474 24.04 29.11 8.62
N GLU A 475 24.66 28.97 7.45
CA GLU A 475 24.03 28.54 6.20
C GLU A 475 23.46 27.10 6.30
N ARG A 476 24.08 26.25 7.11
CA ARG A 476 23.69 24.85 7.31
C ARG A 476 22.27 24.69 7.88
N PHE A 477 21.82 25.66 8.67
CA PHE A 477 20.51 25.69 9.31
C PHE A 477 19.56 26.74 8.73
N ASN A 478 19.83 27.20 7.53
CA ASN A 478 18.99 28.17 6.83
C ASN A 478 18.17 27.45 5.76
N LEU A 479 16.85 27.38 5.97
CA LEU A 479 15.89 26.70 5.09
C LEU A 479 16.02 27.17 3.64
N ARG A 480 16.19 28.48 3.43
CA ARG A 480 16.32 29.05 2.07
C ARG A 480 17.57 28.57 1.36
N ILE A 481 18.70 28.46 2.08
CA ILE A 481 19.95 27.98 1.49
C ILE A 481 19.86 26.49 1.17
N ILE A 482 19.24 25.70 2.06
CA ILE A 482 18.99 24.27 1.80
C ILE A 482 18.10 24.09 0.55
N MET A 483 17.09 24.92 0.38
CA MET A 483 16.26 24.90 -0.83
C MET A 483 17.06 25.26 -2.09
N GLU A 484 17.96 26.23 -2.00
CA GLU A 484 18.85 26.61 -3.11
C GLU A 484 19.86 25.48 -3.46
N GLU A 485 20.38 24.77 -2.46
CA GLU A 485 21.23 23.58 -2.65
C GLU A 485 20.46 22.48 -3.39
N LEU A 486 19.25 22.14 -2.94
CA LEU A 486 18.40 21.14 -3.57
C LEU A 486 18.02 21.51 -5.02
N ARG A 487 17.74 22.79 -5.30
CA ARG A 487 17.48 23.26 -6.67
C ARG A 487 18.69 23.09 -7.60
N ARG A 488 19.90 23.33 -7.09
CA ARG A 488 21.16 23.12 -7.86
C ARG A 488 21.38 21.66 -8.17
N GLU A 489 21.20 20.78 -7.18
CA GLU A 489 21.34 19.33 -7.37
C GLU A 489 20.33 18.78 -8.38
N GLN A 490 19.07 19.26 -8.35
CA GLN A 490 18.08 18.89 -9.35
C GLN A 490 18.41 19.44 -10.75
N GLY A 491 18.93 20.64 -10.83
CA GLY A 491 19.37 21.27 -12.08
C GLY A 491 20.59 20.59 -12.71
N GLU A 492 21.52 20.11 -11.92
CA GLU A 492 22.67 19.34 -12.37
C GLU A 492 22.29 17.94 -12.83
N MET A 493 21.38 17.25 -12.11
CA MET A 493 20.82 15.96 -12.57
C MET A 493 20.03 16.09 -13.87
N GLY A 494 19.38 17.23 -14.10
CA GLY A 494 18.67 17.53 -15.35
C GLY A 494 19.64 17.71 -16.56
N ARG A 495 20.76 18.40 -16.36
CA ARG A 495 21.80 18.61 -17.40
C ARG A 495 22.54 17.31 -17.76
N ASP A 496 22.83 16.46 -16.79
CA ASP A 496 23.45 15.14 -17.04
C ASP A 496 22.53 14.17 -17.80
N LYS A 497 21.20 14.31 -17.65
CA LYS A 497 20.24 13.52 -18.44
C LYS A 497 20.18 13.95 -19.90
N VAL A 498 20.27 15.24 -20.18
CA VAL A 498 20.25 15.78 -21.57
C VAL A 498 21.55 15.41 -22.30
N LEU A 499 22.71 15.42 -21.63
CA LEU A 499 23.99 15.03 -22.20
C LEU A 499 24.13 13.51 -22.45
N LYS A 500 23.38 12.66 -21.75
CA LYS A 500 23.37 11.21 -21.98
C LYS A 500 22.35 10.75 -23.04
N CYS A 501 21.42 11.59 -23.44
CA CYS A 501 20.48 11.31 -24.54
C CYS A 501 21.00 11.81 -25.92
N SER A 502 22.12 12.54 -25.94
CA SER A 502 22.73 13.09 -27.17
C SER A 502 24.05 12.41 -27.56
N ARG A 503 24.30 11.19 -27.01
CA ARG A 503 25.41 10.31 -27.45
C ARG A 503 24.90 8.93 -27.85
#